data_d358d27d57bac89e1de6bbd3f06a8872
#
_entry.id   d358d27d57bac89e1de6bbd3f06a8872
#
_cell.length_a   1.000
_cell.length_b   1.000
_cell.length_c   1.000
_cell.angle_alpha   90.00
_cell.angle_beta   90.00
_cell.angle_gamma   90.00
#
_symmetry.space_group_name_H-M   'P 1'
#
loop_
_entity.id
_entity.type
_entity.pdbx_description
1 polymer ?
#
loop_
_entity_poly.entity_id
_entity_poly.type
_entity_poly.pdbx_seq_one_letter_code
_entity_poly.pdbx_strand_id
1 'polypeptide(L)'
;MTSERPMAPVLIVEDDEGVRGAFAALLASEGYRVMEAADGLEALELLRSADTLPCLILLDLMMPRMSGWDFCAVQKRDERLLSIPVVVVSADPLAARATRMGAAAVLQKPADPEQLLELVERHRAG
;
A
#
# COMPACT_ATOMS: atom_id res chain seq x y z
N MET A 1 6.18 -1.83 -28.55
CA MET A 1 6.19 -1.77 -27.89
C MET A 1 5.87 -1.75 -26.90
N THR A 2 5.88 -1.92 -26.51
CA THR A 2 5.55 -1.90 -25.66
C THR A 2 5.72 -1.62 -24.70
N SER A 3 5.65 -1.42 -24.54
CA SER A 3 5.76 -0.91 -23.47
C SER A 3 5.88 -1.57 -22.32
N GLU A 4 6.66 -2.31 -22.22
CA GLU A 4 6.90 -2.94 -21.18
C GLU A 4 7.66 -2.24 -20.37
N ARG A 5 7.34 -1.59 -19.44
CA ARG A 5 8.15 -1.07 -18.51
C ARG A 5 8.23 -1.98 -17.42
N PRO A 6 9.36 -2.26 -16.88
CA PRO A 6 9.49 -3.02 -15.68
C PRO A 6 8.89 -2.19 -14.61
N MET A 7 7.78 -2.59 -14.09
CA MET A 7 7.16 -1.88 -13.04
C MET A 7 7.62 -2.36 -11.71
N ALA A 8 7.89 -1.44 -10.82
CA ALA A 8 8.09 -1.77 -9.43
C ALA A 8 6.78 -2.34 -8.86
N PRO A 9 6.84 -3.24 -7.89
CA PRO A 9 5.63 -3.86 -7.37
C PRO A 9 4.81 -2.92 -6.50
N VAL A 10 3.56 -3.29 -6.27
CA VAL A 10 2.70 -2.65 -5.28
C VAL A 10 2.82 -3.48 -4.01
N LEU A 11 3.07 -2.84 -2.88
CA LEU A 11 3.11 -3.53 -1.58
C LEU A 11 1.75 -3.40 -0.93
N ILE A 12 1.15 -4.54 -0.56
CA ILE A 12 -0.13 -4.58 0.14
C ILE A 12 0.14 -4.94 1.58
N VAL A 13 -0.26 -4.06 2.51
CA VAL A 13 -0.08 -4.27 3.94
C VAL A 13 -1.46 -4.39 4.57
N GLU A 14 -1.87 -5.61 4.87
CA GLU A 14 -3.22 -5.94 5.31
C GLU A 14 -3.19 -7.23 6.12
N ASP A 15 -3.73 -7.22 7.34
CA ASP A 15 -3.67 -8.39 8.20
C ASP A 15 -4.72 -9.45 7.86
N ASP A 16 -5.84 -9.07 7.28
CA ASP A 16 -6.85 -10.05 6.89
C ASP A 16 -6.40 -10.75 5.62
N GLU A 17 -6.16 -12.05 5.74
CA GLU A 17 -5.62 -12.83 4.63
C GLU A 17 -6.54 -12.84 3.42
N GLY A 18 -7.83 -12.93 3.64
CA GLY A 18 -8.80 -12.93 2.54
C GLY A 18 -8.83 -11.60 1.80
N VAL A 19 -8.83 -10.51 2.54
CA VAL A 19 -8.83 -9.17 1.94
C VAL A 19 -7.51 -8.92 1.20
N ARG A 20 -6.40 -9.29 1.84
CA ARG A 20 -5.08 -9.13 1.23
C ARG A 20 -4.99 -9.91 -0.07
N GLY A 21 -5.44 -11.16 -0.06
CA GLY A 21 -5.43 -12.00 -1.26
C GLY A 21 -6.32 -11.46 -2.37
N ALA A 22 -7.47 -10.89 -2.01
CA ALA A 22 -8.37 -10.31 -3.00
C ALA A 22 -7.75 -9.08 -3.67
N PHE A 23 -7.10 -8.22 -2.88
CA PHE A 23 -6.40 -7.07 -3.45
C PHE A 23 -5.26 -7.52 -4.35
N ALA A 24 -4.51 -8.53 -3.91
CA ALA A 24 -3.39 -9.05 -4.68
C ALA A 24 -3.85 -9.60 -6.03
N ALA A 25 -4.93 -10.38 -6.02
CA ALA A 25 -5.47 -10.95 -7.25
C ALA A 25 -5.97 -9.86 -8.20
N LEU A 26 -6.63 -8.86 -7.65
CA LEU A 26 -7.15 -7.75 -8.45
C LEU A 26 -6.02 -7.00 -9.14
N LEU A 27 -4.97 -6.65 -8.39
CA LEU A 27 -3.84 -5.93 -8.96
C LEU A 27 -3.07 -6.78 -9.96
N ALA A 28 -2.89 -8.06 -9.65
CA ALA A 28 -2.20 -8.96 -10.57
C ALA A 28 -2.95 -9.09 -11.89
N SER A 29 -4.28 -9.10 -11.84
CA SER A 29 -5.08 -9.21 -13.06
C SER A 29 -4.91 -7.99 -13.96
N GLU A 30 -4.46 -6.87 -13.40
CA GLU A 30 -4.22 -5.65 -14.16
C GLU A 30 -2.74 -5.49 -14.54
N GLY A 31 -1.94 -6.52 -14.33
CA GLY A 31 -0.55 -6.51 -14.73
C GLY A 31 0.43 -6.01 -13.69
N TYR A 32 -0.02 -5.70 -12.48
CA TYR A 32 0.89 -5.24 -11.43
C TYR A 32 1.59 -6.42 -10.76
N ARG A 33 2.86 -6.25 -10.45
CA ARG A 33 3.54 -7.18 -9.55
C ARG A 33 3.16 -6.78 -8.12
N VAL A 34 3.08 -7.76 -7.24
CA VAL A 34 2.56 -7.55 -5.90
C VAL A 34 3.50 -8.11 -4.84
N MET A 35 3.70 -7.38 -3.75
CA MET A 35 4.33 -7.86 -2.54
C MET A 35 3.27 -7.80 -1.43
N GLU A 36 3.33 -8.69 -0.47
CA GLU A 36 2.31 -8.76 0.58
C GLU A 36 2.96 -8.79 1.95
N ALA A 37 2.36 -8.06 2.89
CA ALA A 37 2.77 -8.06 4.28
C ALA A 37 1.52 -8.10 5.16
N ALA A 38 1.59 -8.82 6.27
CA ALA A 38 0.44 -8.99 7.16
C ALA A 38 0.34 -7.87 8.20
N ASP A 39 1.39 -7.09 8.40
CA ASP A 39 1.36 -5.96 9.33
C ASP A 39 2.51 -5.01 9.03
N GLY A 40 2.60 -3.94 9.80
CA GLY A 40 3.60 -2.92 9.57
C GLY A 40 5.03 -3.38 9.79
N LEU A 41 5.24 -4.29 10.74
CA LEU A 41 6.59 -4.80 11.00
C LEU A 41 7.09 -5.62 9.83
N GLU A 42 6.24 -6.51 9.32
CA GLU A 42 6.60 -7.32 8.16
C GLU A 42 6.86 -6.44 6.94
N ALA A 43 6.04 -5.40 6.78
CA ALA A 43 6.21 -4.46 5.67
C ALA A 43 7.57 -3.77 5.75
N LEU A 44 7.97 -3.33 6.94
CA LEU A 44 9.26 -2.69 7.10
C LEU A 44 10.41 -3.65 6.80
N GLU A 45 10.28 -4.91 7.20
CA GLU A 45 11.30 -5.91 6.89
C GLU A 45 11.45 -6.10 5.38
N LEU A 46 10.32 -6.20 4.68
CA LEU A 46 10.34 -6.34 3.23
C LEU A 46 10.98 -5.12 2.57
N LEU A 47 10.63 -3.93 3.04
CA LEU A 47 11.15 -2.70 2.45
C LEU A 47 12.65 -2.55 2.68
N ARG A 48 13.13 -2.94 3.86
CA ARG A 48 14.54 -2.82 4.20
C ARG A 48 15.42 -3.78 3.40
N SER A 49 14.86 -4.92 3.02
CA SER A 49 15.61 -5.91 2.26
C SER A 49 15.38 -5.84 0.76
N ALA A 50 14.49 -4.96 0.30
CA ALA A 50 14.14 -4.91 -1.11
C ALA A 50 15.19 -4.19 -1.93
N ASP A 51 15.58 -4.80 -3.05
CA ASP A 51 16.47 -4.13 -3.99
C ASP A 51 15.72 -3.05 -4.74
N THR A 52 14.46 -3.32 -5.07
CA THR A 52 13.61 -2.35 -5.77
C THR A 52 12.44 -2.02 -4.86
N LEU A 53 12.28 -0.73 -4.55
CA LEU A 53 11.17 -0.29 -3.71
C LEU A 53 9.86 -0.34 -4.48
N PRO A 54 8.75 -0.56 -3.78
CA PRO A 54 7.45 -0.56 -4.46
C PRO A 54 7.10 0.81 -5.01
N CYS A 55 6.24 0.82 -6.02
CA CYS A 55 5.76 2.07 -6.61
C CYS A 55 4.58 2.65 -5.83
N LEU A 56 4.03 1.88 -4.90
CA LEU A 56 2.90 2.31 -4.09
C LEU A 56 2.70 1.31 -2.96
N ILE A 57 2.22 1.80 -1.83
CA ILE A 57 1.85 0.95 -0.70
C ILE A 57 0.35 1.08 -0.48
N LEU A 58 -0.38 -0.05 -0.51
CA LEU A 58 -1.75 -0.10 -0.05
C LEU A 58 -1.70 -0.48 1.42
N LEU A 59 -2.25 0.34 2.29
CA LEU A 59 -2.04 0.20 3.72
C LEU A 59 -3.34 0.21 4.49
N ASP A 60 -3.59 -0.83 5.28
CA ASP A 60 -4.67 -0.82 6.25
C ASP A 60 -4.15 -0.15 7.54
N LEU A 61 -5.01 0.53 8.24
CA LEU A 61 -4.64 1.22 9.48
C LEU A 61 -4.80 0.33 10.71
N MET A 62 -5.73 -0.64 10.65
CA MET A 62 -6.07 -1.45 11.82
C MET A 62 -5.40 -2.81 11.71
N MET A 63 -4.23 -2.93 12.26
CA MET A 63 -3.44 -4.18 12.21
C MET A 63 -2.79 -4.45 13.56
N PRO A 64 -2.51 -5.73 13.87
CA PRO A 64 -1.81 -6.06 15.11
C PRO A 64 -0.33 -5.69 15.01
N ARG A 65 0.35 -5.68 16.11
CA ARG A 65 1.80 -5.44 16.29
C ARG A 65 2.21 -4.03 15.88
N MET A 66 1.94 -3.60 14.67
CA MET A 66 2.23 -2.24 14.25
C MET A 66 1.08 -1.79 13.37
N SER A 67 0.34 -0.78 13.80
CA SER A 67 -0.78 -0.25 13.04
C SER A 67 -0.30 0.50 11.81
N GLY A 68 -1.22 0.79 10.90
CA GLY A 68 -0.88 1.61 9.73
C GLY A 68 -0.49 3.02 10.12
N TRP A 69 -1.07 3.55 11.22
CA TRP A 69 -0.68 4.87 11.72
C TRP A 69 0.80 4.87 12.12
N ASP A 70 1.22 3.85 12.87
CA ASP A 70 2.60 3.72 13.31
C ASP A 70 3.53 3.52 12.13
N PHE A 71 3.09 2.71 11.16
CA PHE A 71 3.88 2.49 9.96
C PHE A 71 4.13 3.80 9.22
N CYS A 72 3.10 4.63 9.05
CA CYS A 72 3.25 5.92 8.38
C CYS A 72 4.24 6.81 9.12
N ALA A 73 4.21 6.79 10.46
CA ALA A 73 5.13 7.61 11.24
C ALA A 73 6.59 7.18 11.00
N VAL A 74 6.83 5.87 10.94
CA VAL A 74 8.17 5.34 10.68
C VAL A 74 8.60 5.67 9.26
N GLN A 75 7.71 5.48 8.30
CA GLN A 75 8.00 5.72 6.89
C GLN A 75 8.42 7.17 6.65
N LYS A 76 7.77 8.12 7.31
CA LYS A 76 8.07 9.52 7.10
C LYS A 76 9.44 9.93 7.61
N ARG A 77 9.99 9.17 8.53
CA ARG A 77 11.31 9.45 9.10
C ARG A 77 12.43 8.73 8.36
N ASP A 78 12.08 7.89 7.39
CA ASP A 78 13.06 7.10 6.66
C ASP A 78 13.26 7.73 5.29
N GLU A 79 14.43 8.28 5.03
CA GLU A 79 14.71 8.97 3.77
C GLU A 79 14.54 8.08 2.57
N ARG A 80 14.78 6.80 2.73
CA ARG A 80 14.66 5.87 1.61
C ARG A 80 13.20 5.55 1.28
N LEU A 81 12.33 5.62 2.28
CA LEU A 81 10.94 5.16 2.14
C LEU A 81 9.92 6.28 2.00
N LEU A 82 10.25 7.48 2.44
CA LEU A 82 9.25 8.53 2.60
C LEU A 82 8.60 8.99 1.29
N SER A 83 9.25 8.75 0.16
CA SER A 83 8.70 9.17 -1.12
C SER A 83 7.78 8.14 -1.76
N ILE A 84 7.65 6.95 -1.18
CA ILE A 84 6.74 5.95 -1.73
C ILE A 84 5.30 6.39 -1.44
N PRO A 85 4.46 6.53 -2.46
CA PRO A 85 3.07 6.96 -2.20
C PRO A 85 2.30 5.89 -1.45
N VAL A 86 1.47 6.33 -0.51
CA VAL A 86 0.65 5.43 0.31
C VAL A 86 -0.82 5.71 0.05
N VAL A 87 -1.57 4.67 -0.30
CA VAL A 87 -3.02 4.74 -0.39
C VAL A 87 -3.56 3.91 0.78
N VAL A 88 -4.32 4.56 1.66
CA VAL A 88 -4.89 3.90 2.82
C VAL A 88 -6.22 3.27 2.45
N VAL A 89 -6.44 2.01 2.82
CA VAL A 89 -7.72 1.33 2.61
C VAL A 89 -8.13 0.77 3.97
N SER A 90 -9.12 1.36 4.60
CA SER A 90 -9.42 1.03 5.99
C SER A 90 -10.88 1.18 6.35
N ALA A 91 -11.33 0.41 7.34
CA ALA A 91 -12.65 0.56 7.94
C ALA A 91 -12.62 1.53 9.12
N ASP A 92 -11.45 2.03 9.51
CA ASP A 92 -11.31 2.94 10.64
C ASP A 92 -12.10 4.23 10.34
N PRO A 93 -13.03 4.65 11.22
CA PRO A 93 -13.78 5.88 10.99
C PRO A 93 -12.90 7.12 10.89
N LEU A 94 -11.68 7.06 11.42
CA LEU A 94 -10.75 8.19 11.38
C LEU A 94 -9.77 8.10 10.22
N ALA A 95 -10.01 7.19 9.28
CA ALA A 95 -9.06 6.94 8.19
C ALA A 95 -8.75 8.19 7.37
N ALA A 96 -9.73 9.09 7.21
CA ALA A 96 -9.51 10.32 6.44
C ALA A 96 -8.38 11.17 7.01
N ARG A 97 -8.07 11.02 8.31
CA ARG A 97 -6.99 11.77 8.93
C ARG A 97 -5.61 11.35 8.43
N ALA A 98 -5.54 10.20 7.77
CA ALA A 98 -4.25 9.70 7.25
C ALA A 98 -3.68 10.64 6.19
N THR A 99 -4.50 11.45 5.52
CA THR A 99 -3.98 12.42 4.56
C THR A 99 -3.09 13.44 5.26
N ARG A 100 -3.35 13.73 6.53
CA ARG A 100 -2.50 14.64 7.30
C ARG A 100 -1.16 14.01 7.63
N MET A 101 -1.06 12.69 7.55
CA MET A 101 0.19 11.98 7.75
C MET A 101 0.88 11.69 6.43
N GLY A 102 0.41 12.28 5.35
CA GLY A 102 1.06 12.16 4.05
C GLY A 102 0.50 11.10 3.14
N ALA A 103 -0.60 10.45 3.51
CA ALA A 103 -1.22 9.49 2.60
C ALA A 103 -1.70 10.22 1.35
N ALA A 104 -1.44 9.63 0.19
CA ALA A 104 -1.84 10.22 -1.08
C ALA A 104 -3.34 10.15 -1.29
N ALA A 105 -3.98 9.12 -0.76
CA ALA A 105 -5.43 8.95 -0.86
C ALA A 105 -5.91 8.00 0.22
N VAL A 106 -7.21 8.04 0.50
CA VAL A 106 -7.85 7.16 1.48
C VAL A 106 -9.11 6.59 0.85
N LEU A 107 -9.28 5.27 0.96
CA LEU A 107 -10.47 4.58 0.49
C LEU A 107 -11.05 3.80 1.64
N GLN A 108 -12.34 3.94 1.90
CA GLN A 108 -12.98 3.22 2.98
C GLN A 108 -13.37 1.82 2.58
N LYS A 109 -13.28 0.89 3.52
CA LYS A 109 -13.76 -0.48 3.31
C LYS A 109 -15.27 -0.53 3.53
N PRO A 110 -15.97 -1.36 2.76
CA PRO A 110 -15.45 -2.25 1.73
C PRO A 110 -15.03 -1.48 0.49
N ALA A 111 -13.88 -1.79 -0.04
CA ALA A 111 -13.32 -1.05 -1.14
C ALA A 111 -13.93 -1.47 -2.46
N ASP A 112 -14.36 -0.50 -3.24
CA ASP A 112 -14.84 -0.77 -4.59
C ASP A 112 -13.62 -1.08 -5.46
N PRO A 113 -13.61 -2.24 -6.14
CA PRO A 113 -12.43 -2.62 -6.93
C PRO A 113 -12.03 -1.60 -8.00
N GLU A 114 -13.00 -0.99 -8.66
CA GLU A 114 -12.68 -0.01 -9.69
C GLU A 114 -12.06 1.24 -9.11
N GLN A 115 -12.56 1.69 -7.95
CA GLN A 115 -11.98 2.83 -7.27
C GLN A 115 -10.57 2.53 -6.78
N LEU A 116 -10.35 1.32 -6.29
CA LEU A 116 -9.04 0.92 -5.84
C LEU A 116 -8.04 0.97 -7.00
N LEU A 117 -8.41 0.38 -8.13
CA LEU A 117 -7.53 0.38 -9.30
C LEU A 117 -7.26 1.79 -9.78
N GLU A 118 -8.27 2.64 -9.77
CA GLU A 118 -8.10 4.01 -10.20
C GLU A 118 -7.12 4.76 -9.31
N LEU A 119 -7.22 4.58 -8.00
CA LEU A 119 -6.32 5.24 -7.07
C LEU A 119 -4.89 4.74 -7.22
N VAL A 120 -4.71 3.43 -7.42
CA VAL A 120 -3.39 2.88 -7.64
C VAL A 120 -2.78 3.47 -8.91
N GLU A 121 -3.54 3.48 -9.99
CA GLU A 121 -3.04 3.99 -11.25
C GLU A 121 -2.69 5.48 -11.16
N ARG A 122 -3.49 6.24 -10.45
CA ARG A 122 -3.29 7.68 -10.32
C ARG A 122 -2.08 8.04 -9.47
N HIS A 123 -1.85 7.28 -8.40
CA HIS A 123 -0.87 7.69 -7.39
C HIS A 123 0.45 6.91 -7.43
N ARG A 124 0.54 5.82 -8.15
CA ARG A 124 1.78 5.06 -8.18
C ARG A 124 2.92 5.90 -8.77
N ALA A 125 4.10 5.72 -8.21
CA ALA A 125 5.29 6.39 -8.68
C ALA A 125 5.77 5.75 -9.98
N GLY A 126 6.26 6.54 -10.86
CA GLY A 126 6.78 6.06 -12.12
C GLY A 126 5.69 5.81 -13.13
#